data_39766e0b3809ecf7a7fd9e591b9ddb93
#
_entry.id   39766e0b3809ecf7a7fd9e591b9ddb93
#
_cell.length_a   1.000
_cell.length_b   1.000
_cell.length_c   1.000
_cell.angle_alpha   90.00
_cell.angle_beta   90.00
_cell.angle_gamma   90.00
#
_symmetry.space_group_name_H-M   'P 1'
#
loop_
_entity.id
_entity.type
_entity.pdbx_description
1 polymer ?
#
loop_
_entity_poly.entity_id
_entity_poly.type
_entity_poly.pdbx_seq_one_letter_code
_entity_poly.pdbx_strand_id
1 'polypeptide(L)'
;LALGINAGVGNLGVSIIYLTAPLLLGWNLSSFFGPGLQSANGGLLYLQNVCFFWAIPTVLTLVLIWLFMDNLPLPKQSPKSVLSIFGNKHTWLMCWIYTCGFGSFIGFSAALGLLVSKEFPEVSFSLAAFLGPFIGAGLRPIGGWLADKIDSGSRVTLIALFIMLGASILVLMGIQSHSFPLFFGAFLLLFLMTGFINGASFRMIPYIFGNPFHSSLVTGFTAAIAAYGAFLIPKIFGWAYSSFQSVAPAFYILIAFTVSTIIITWWFYDRKNSGIHC
;
A
#
# COMPACT_ATOMS: atom_id res chain seq x y z
N LEU A 1 -2.93 -16.60 -6.42
CA LEU A 1 -4.05 -15.84 -6.99
C LEU A 1 -5.08 -15.42 -5.93
N ALA A 2 -5.63 -16.36 -5.12
CA ALA A 2 -6.69 -16.08 -4.13
C ALA A 2 -6.31 -14.99 -3.12
N LEU A 3 -5.11 -15.04 -2.55
CA LEU A 3 -4.60 -14.01 -1.62
C LEU A 3 -4.47 -12.66 -2.32
N GLY A 4 -4.04 -12.64 -3.59
CA GLY A 4 -3.95 -11.42 -4.39
C GLY A 4 -5.31 -10.79 -4.67
N ILE A 5 -6.34 -11.60 -4.97
CA ILE A 5 -7.73 -11.14 -5.15
C ILE A 5 -8.26 -10.54 -3.85
N ASN A 6 -8.16 -11.26 -2.74
CA ASN A 6 -8.65 -10.79 -1.44
C ASN A 6 -7.99 -9.45 -1.04
N ALA A 7 -6.67 -9.38 -1.14
CA ALA A 7 -5.93 -8.16 -0.83
C ALA A 7 -6.21 -7.02 -1.82
N GLY A 8 -6.41 -7.33 -3.11
CA GLY A 8 -6.73 -6.34 -4.15
C GLY A 8 -8.10 -5.71 -3.92
N VAL A 9 -9.14 -6.54 -3.85
CA VAL A 9 -10.53 -6.07 -3.67
C VAL A 9 -10.68 -5.27 -2.37
N GLY A 10 -10.12 -5.76 -1.26
CA GLY A 10 -10.17 -5.05 0.02
C GLY A 10 -9.52 -3.65 -0.03
N ASN A 11 -8.46 -3.48 -0.81
CA ASN A 11 -7.75 -2.20 -0.92
C ASN A 11 -8.29 -1.27 -2.03
N LEU A 12 -9.22 -1.72 -2.88
CA LEU A 12 -9.93 -0.83 -3.80
C LEU A 12 -10.74 0.25 -3.06
N GLY A 13 -11.15 -0.02 -1.82
CA GLY A 13 -11.80 0.96 -0.96
C GLY A 13 -10.99 2.25 -0.81
N VAL A 14 -9.66 2.19 -0.77
CA VAL A 14 -8.77 3.37 -0.73
C VAL A 14 -8.98 4.24 -1.97
N SER A 15 -9.05 3.63 -3.14
CA SER A 15 -9.29 4.34 -4.40
C SER A 15 -10.69 4.98 -4.45
N ILE A 16 -11.70 4.23 -4.00
CA ILE A 16 -13.10 4.71 -3.99
C ILE A 16 -13.24 5.91 -3.04
N ILE A 17 -12.55 5.92 -1.90
CA ILE A 17 -12.55 7.09 -1.00
C ILE A 17 -11.96 8.32 -1.71
N TYR A 18 -10.81 8.18 -2.40
CA TYR A 18 -10.21 9.30 -3.13
C TYR A 18 -11.08 9.80 -4.28
N LEU A 19 -11.90 8.95 -4.88
CA LEU A 19 -12.85 9.35 -5.92
C LEU A 19 -14.09 10.03 -5.33
N THR A 20 -14.64 9.50 -4.24
CA THR A 20 -15.93 9.97 -3.68
C THR A 20 -15.79 11.14 -2.71
N ALA A 21 -14.69 11.21 -1.94
CA ALA A 21 -14.52 12.26 -0.94
C ALA A 21 -14.59 13.68 -1.52
N PRO A 22 -13.91 14.04 -2.63
CA PRO A 22 -14.02 15.39 -3.20
C PRO A 22 -15.44 15.76 -3.62
N LEU A 23 -16.22 14.81 -4.10
CA LEU A 23 -17.62 15.02 -4.50
C LEU A 23 -18.51 15.28 -3.28
N LEU A 24 -18.32 14.50 -2.21
CA LEU A 24 -19.12 14.58 -0.99
C LEU A 24 -18.82 15.83 -0.17
N LEU A 25 -17.57 16.31 -0.21
CA LEU A 25 -17.14 17.51 0.53
C LEU A 25 -17.86 18.78 0.09
N GLY A 26 -18.28 18.85 -1.19
CA GLY A 26 -19.00 20.01 -1.74
C GLY A 26 -20.52 20.00 -1.53
N TRP A 27 -21.10 18.90 -1.04
CA TRP A 27 -22.55 18.79 -0.87
C TRP A 27 -23.02 19.44 0.41
N ASN A 28 -23.94 20.40 0.29
CA ASN A 28 -24.57 21.06 1.44
C ASN A 28 -25.72 20.19 2.00
N LEU A 29 -25.39 19.16 2.76
CA LEU A 29 -26.33 18.41 3.57
C LEU A 29 -26.39 18.95 5.02
N SER A 30 -25.95 20.18 5.24
CA SER A 30 -25.62 20.78 6.54
C SER A 30 -26.77 20.85 7.54
N SER A 31 -28.01 20.98 7.07
CA SER A 31 -29.16 21.07 7.98
C SER A 31 -29.37 19.83 8.88
N PHE A 32 -28.78 18.69 8.50
CA PHE A 32 -28.91 17.43 9.21
C PHE A 32 -27.67 17.06 10.06
N PHE A 33 -26.46 17.45 9.62
CA PHE A 33 -25.21 16.95 10.18
C PHE A 33 -24.27 18.02 10.74
N GLY A 34 -24.74 19.26 10.82
CA GLY A 34 -23.96 20.37 11.36
C GLY A 34 -23.30 21.30 10.33
N PRO A 35 -22.68 22.38 10.78
CA PRO A 35 -22.08 23.38 9.89
C PRO A 35 -20.83 22.85 9.16
N GLY A 36 -20.61 23.32 7.94
CA GLY A 36 -19.39 23.05 7.21
C GLY A 36 -18.19 23.78 7.83
N LEU A 37 -16.99 23.25 7.59
CA LEU A 37 -15.72 23.89 7.94
C LEU A 37 -15.32 24.87 6.84
N GLN A 38 -14.86 26.06 7.22
CA GLN A 38 -14.31 27.02 6.24
C GLN A 38 -12.99 26.49 5.66
N SER A 39 -12.95 26.39 4.34
CA SER A 39 -11.73 26.12 3.60
C SER A 39 -10.86 27.38 3.54
N ALA A 40 -9.55 27.23 3.38
CA ALA A 40 -8.62 28.33 3.12
C ALA A 40 -9.00 29.18 1.90
N ASN A 41 -9.74 28.61 0.95
CA ASN A 41 -10.22 29.27 -0.27
C ASN A 41 -11.62 29.91 -0.11
N GLY A 42 -12.14 30.02 1.13
CA GLY A 42 -13.43 30.67 1.43
C GLY A 42 -14.67 29.82 1.18
N GLY A 43 -14.54 28.60 0.67
CA GLY A 43 -15.63 27.64 0.51
C GLY A 43 -15.92 26.86 1.80
N LEU A 44 -17.13 26.30 1.92
CA LEU A 44 -17.49 25.39 3.00
C LEU A 44 -17.20 23.94 2.60
N LEU A 45 -16.53 23.20 3.48
CA LEU A 45 -16.25 21.77 3.33
C LEU A 45 -17.03 20.97 4.40
N TYR A 46 -17.76 19.97 3.96
CA TYR A 46 -18.59 19.12 4.79
C TYR A 46 -17.93 17.74 5.02
N LEU A 47 -16.90 17.70 5.85
CA LEU A 47 -16.15 16.45 6.16
C LEU A 47 -17.06 15.34 6.71
N GLN A 48 -18.10 15.70 7.47
CA GLN A 48 -19.08 14.77 8.01
C GLN A 48 -19.80 13.95 6.93
N ASN A 49 -20.00 14.50 5.73
CA ASN A 49 -20.66 13.78 4.63
C ASN A 49 -19.87 12.53 4.21
N VAL A 50 -18.53 12.64 4.18
CA VAL A 50 -17.66 11.50 3.86
C VAL A 50 -17.81 10.41 4.93
N CYS A 51 -17.80 10.79 6.21
CA CYS A 51 -17.97 9.85 7.32
C CYS A 51 -19.33 9.14 7.27
N PHE A 52 -20.41 9.87 7.09
CA PHE A 52 -21.76 9.28 7.04
C PHE A 52 -21.96 8.40 5.79
N PHE A 53 -21.47 8.83 4.64
CA PHE A 53 -21.53 8.01 3.43
C PHE A 53 -20.84 6.65 3.63
N TRP A 54 -19.64 6.64 4.22
CA TRP A 54 -18.89 5.41 4.46
C TRP A 54 -19.36 4.62 5.68
N ALA A 55 -20.12 5.22 6.60
CA ALA A 55 -20.77 4.50 7.69
C ALA A 55 -21.84 3.52 7.19
N ILE A 56 -22.56 3.87 6.11
CA ILE A 56 -23.62 3.01 5.53
C ILE A 56 -23.07 1.64 5.10
N PRO A 57 -22.07 1.54 4.18
CA PRO A 57 -21.54 0.24 3.77
C PRO A 57 -20.84 -0.48 4.95
N THR A 58 -20.27 0.25 5.91
CA THR A 58 -19.68 -0.35 7.12
C THR A 58 -20.73 -1.06 7.97
N VAL A 59 -21.86 -0.40 8.24
CA VAL A 59 -22.97 -1.01 9.00
C VAL A 59 -23.58 -2.18 8.22
N LEU A 60 -23.77 -2.03 6.91
CA LEU A 60 -24.27 -3.11 6.06
C LEU A 60 -23.35 -4.34 6.13
N THR A 61 -22.03 -4.12 6.01
CA THR A 61 -21.04 -5.21 6.13
C THR A 61 -21.09 -5.88 7.49
N LEU A 62 -21.23 -5.10 8.58
CA LEU A 62 -21.38 -5.63 9.92
C LEU A 62 -22.61 -6.55 10.05
N VAL A 63 -23.76 -6.12 9.50
CA VAL A 63 -24.98 -6.92 9.48
C VAL A 63 -24.80 -8.20 8.67
N LEU A 64 -24.19 -8.10 7.50
CA LEU A 64 -23.92 -9.27 6.65
C LEU A 64 -22.98 -10.28 7.33
N ILE A 65 -21.92 -9.80 8.00
CA ILE A 65 -21.03 -10.67 8.78
C ILE A 65 -21.81 -11.36 9.91
N TRP A 66 -22.63 -10.62 10.63
CA TRP A 66 -23.40 -11.18 11.75
C TRP A 66 -24.44 -12.21 11.29
N LEU A 67 -25.04 -12.03 10.11
CA LEU A 67 -26.09 -12.93 9.59
C LEU A 67 -25.52 -14.16 8.87
N PHE A 68 -24.37 -14.05 8.20
CA PHE A 68 -23.89 -15.05 7.23
C PHE A 68 -22.51 -15.65 7.55
N MET A 69 -21.78 -15.11 8.54
CA MET A 69 -20.45 -15.63 8.85
C MET A 69 -20.43 -16.33 10.20
N ASP A 70 -19.98 -17.59 10.17
CA ASP A 70 -19.72 -18.39 11.35
C ASP A 70 -18.24 -18.34 11.75
N ASN A 71 -17.97 -18.49 13.06
CA ASN A 71 -16.61 -18.63 13.55
C ASN A 71 -16.04 -19.99 13.15
N LEU A 72 -14.90 -19.98 12.44
CA LEU A 72 -14.18 -21.20 12.14
C LEU A 72 -13.63 -21.82 13.45
N PRO A 73 -13.82 -23.12 13.67
CA PRO A 73 -13.24 -23.81 14.82
C PRO A 73 -11.71 -23.87 14.66
N LEU A 74 -11.01 -22.97 15.32
CA LEU A 74 -9.55 -22.98 15.36
C LEU A 74 -9.07 -23.87 16.51
N PRO A 75 -8.08 -24.75 16.29
CA PRO A 75 -7.46 -25.51 17.36
C PRO A 75 -6.84 -24.54 18.39
N LYS A 76 -7.07 -24.80 19.68
CA LYS A 76 -6.49 -24.00 20.77
C LYS A 76 -4.97 -24.05 20.67
N GLN A 77 -4.34 -22.91 20.45
CA GLN A 77 -2.90 -22.77 20.33
C GLN A 77 -2.32 -22.22 21.63
N SER A 78 -1.14 -22.73 22.01
CA SER A 78 -0.43 -22.18 23.17
C SER A 78 0.12 -20.78 22.84
N PRO A 79 0.17 -19.85 23.81
CA PRO A 79 0.81 -18.55 23.59
C PRO A 79 2.26 -18.67 23.12
N LYS A 80 2.98 -19.70 23.55
CA LYS A 80 4.36 -19.99 23.10
C LYS A 80 4.44 -20.26 21.60
N SER A 81 3.46 -20.99 21.03
CA SER A 81 3.39 -21.26 19.60
C SER A 81 3.13 -19.97 18.79
N VAL A 82 2.28 -19.08 19.29
CA VAL A 82 2.04 -17.78 18.65
C VAL A 82 3.29 -16.89 18.70
N LEU A 83 3.98 -16.86 19.84
CA LEU A 83 5.19 -16.04 20.00
C LEU A 83 6.41 -16.58 19.24
N SER A 84 6.39 -17.85 18.83
CA SER A 84 7.52 -18.47 18.11
C SER A 84 7.85 -17.81 16.77
N ILE A 85 6.88 -17.14 16.13
CA ILE A 85 7.11 -16.43 14.86
C ILE A 85 8.13 -15.30 15.00
N PHE A 86 8.22 -14.65 16.17
CA PHE A 86 9.14 -13.54 16.40
C PHE A 86 10.61 -13.96 16.47
N GLY A 87 10.89 -15.22 16.83
CA GLY A 87 12.24 -15.80 16.81
C GLY A 87 12.73 -16.19 15.41
N ASN A 88 11.86 -16.24 14.42
CA ASN A 88 12.23 -16.61 13.07
C ASN A 88 12.67 -15.39 12.25
N LYS A 89 13.92 -15.38 11.78
CA LYS A 89 14.45 -14.29 10.95
C LYS A 89 13.62 -14.01 9.69
N HIS A 90 13.02 -15.06 9.08
CA HIS A 90 12.23 -14.90 7.87
C HIS A 90 10.92 -14.12 8.10
N THR A 91 10.39 -14.11 9.33
CA THR A 91 9.26 -13.24 9.69
C THR A 91 9.63 -11.77 9.49
N TRP A 92 10.78 -11.33 10.01
CA TRP A 92 11.24 -9.94 9.90
C TRP A 92 11.66 -9.58 8.47
N LEU A 93 12.27 -10.51 7.74
CA LEU A 93 12.61 -10.31 6.33
C LEU A 93 11.34 -10.12 5.49
N MET A 94 10.28 -10.92 5.74
CA MET A 94 9.00 -10.74 5.07
C MET A 94 8.31 -9.43 5.47
N CYS A 95 8.40 -9.01 6.74
CA CYS A 95 7.94 -7.68 7.15
C CYS A 95 8.64 -6.58 6.35
N TRP A 96 9.96 -6.67 6.15
CA TRP A 96 10.73 -5.69 5.38
C TRP A 96 10.28 -5.63 3.92
N ILE A 97 10.22 -6.80 3.25
CA ILE A 97 9.80 -6.91 1.85
C ILE A 97 8.36 -6.41 1.67
N TYR A 98 7.46 -6.83 2.55
CA TYR A 98 6.06 -6.46 2.45
C TYR A 98 5.83 -4.97 2.78
N THR A 99 6.63 -4.39 3.67
CA THR A 99 6.61 -2.93 3.93
C THR A 99 7.04 -2.16 2.69
N CYS A 100 8.01 -2.64 1.93
CA CYS A 100 8.40 -2.02 0.65
C CYS A 100 7.25 -2.06 -0.37
N GLY A 101 6.48 -3.15 -0.44
CA GLY A 101 5.29 -3.26 -1.30
C GLY A 101 4.07 -2.54 -0.71
N PHE A 102 3.48 -3.11 0.34
CA PHE A 102 2.22 -2.65 0.92
C PHE A 102 2.35 -1.33 1.69
N GLY A 103 3.41 -1.19 2.47
CA GLY A 103 3.69 0.05 3.19
C GLY A 103 3.83 1.22 2.24
N SER A 104 4.56 1.03 1.12
CA SER A 104 4.69 2.05 0.08
C SER A 104 3.36 2.33 -0.62
N PHE A 105 2.57 1.30 -0.92
CA PHE A 105 1.24 1.49 -1.50
C PHE A 105 0.36 2.42 -0.66
N ILE A 106 0.22 2.13 0.65
CA ILE A 106 -0.62 2.95 1.53
C ILE A 106 0.03 4.32 1.76
N GLY A 107 1.35 4.37 1.98
CA GLY A 107 2.07 5.60 2.21
C GLY A 107 2.03 6.55 1.02
N PHE A 108 2.20 6.05 -0.18
CA PHE A 108 2.05 6.83 -1.42
C PHE A 108 0.61 7.30 -1.62
N SER A 109 -0.38 6.44 -1.32
CA SER A 109 -1.78 6.84 -1.38
C SER A 109 -2.04 8.04 -0.46
N ALA A 110 -1.55 7.99 0.77
CA ALA A 110 -1.74 9.08 1.74
C ALA A 110 -0.95 10.35 1.38
N ALA A 111 0.21 10.22 0.71
CA ALA A 111 1.09 11.35 0.42
C ALA A 111 0.84 12.02 -0.94
N LEU A 112 0.28 11.31 -1.93
CA LEU A 112 0.24 11.77 -3.32
C LEU A 112 -0.41 13.15 -3.48
N GLY A 113 -1.53 13.41 -2.81
CA GLY A 113 -2.20 14.72 -2.87
C GLY A 113 -1.31 15.85 -2.34
N LEU A 114 -0.58 15.59 -1.23
CA LEU A 114 0.37 16.54 -0.67
C LEU A 114 1.54 16.80 -1.64
N LEU A 115 2.10 15.72 -2.22
CA LEU A 115 3.22 15.82 -3.16
C LEU A 115 2.85 16.69 -4.37
N VAL A 116 1.70 16.43 -4.98
CA VAL A 116 1.25 17.22 -6.13
C VAL A 116 1.00 18.68 -5.74
N SER A 117 0.34 18.92 -4.60
CA SER A 117 0.06 20.30 -4.16
C SER A 117 1.31 21.12 -3.83
N LYS A 118 2.44 20.46 -3.51
CA LYS A 118 3.70 21.12 -3.17
C LYS A 118 4.64 21.29 -4.36
N GLU A 119 4.76 20.29 -5.21
CA GLU A 119 5.70 20.30 -6.33
C GLU A 119 5.04 20.84 -7.64
N PHE A 120 3.70 20.77 -7.75
CA PHE A 120 2.93 21.18 -8.92
C PHE A 120 1.64 21.93 -8.50
N PRO A 121 1.75 23.09 -7.84
CA PRO A 121 0.60 23.80 -7.28
C PRO A 121 -0.40 24.30 -8.35
N GLU A 122 0.03 24.41 -9.60
CA GLU A 122 -0.77 24.78 -10.75
C GLU A 122 -1.71 23.67 -11.23
N VAL A 123 -1.49 22.42 -10.79
CA VAL A 123 -2.26 21.26 -11.26
C VAL A 123 -3.47 21.00 -10.37
N SER A 124 -4.67 21.06 -10.94
CA SER A 124 -5.88 20.58 -10.26
C SER A 124 -5.92 19.04 -10.25
N PHE A 125 -5.61 18.44 -9.11
CA PHE A 125 -5.32 16.99 -9.01
C PHE A 125 -6.38 16.17 -8.27
N SER A 126 -7.36 16.81 -7.61
CA SER A 126 -8.26 16.14 -6.65
C SER A 126 -8.93 14.85 -7.18
N LEU A 127 -9.42 14.88 -8.42
CA LEU A 127 -10.08 13.73 -9.03
C LEU A 127 -9.11 12.68 -9.59
N ALA A 128 -7.87 13.06 -9.95
CA ALA A 128 -6.89 12.10 -10.46
C ALA A 128 -6.19 11.28 -9.35
N ALA A 129 -6.33 11.69 -8.09
CA ALA A 129 -5.70 11.03 -6.94
C ALA A 129 -6.12 9.56 -6.77
N PHE A 130 -7.32 9.17 -7.22
CA PHE A 130 -7.79 7.78 -7.11
C PHE A 130 -7.04 6.80 -8.01
N LEU A 131 -6.45 7.27 -9.13
CA LEU A 131 -5.82 6.40 -10.13
C LEU A 131 -4.66 5.58 -9.56
N GLY A 132 -3.83 6.19 -8.73
CA GLY A 132 -2.71 5.50 -8.09
C GLY A 132 -3.15 4.29 -7.27
N PRO A 133 -3.96 4.48 -6.21
CA PRO A 133 -4.49 3.39 -5.43
C PRO A 133 -5.31 2.38 -6.25
N PHE A 134 -6.04 2.83 -7.28
CA PHE A 134 -6.81 1.96 -8.18
C PHE A 134 -5.91 0.99 -8.93
N ILE A 135 -4.86 1.48 -9.55
CA ILE A 135 -3.87 0.67 -10.27
C ILE A 135 -3.16 -0.27 -9.30
N GLY A 136 -2.66 0.24 -8.18
CA GLY A 136 -1.92 -0.55 -7.21
C GLY A 136 -2.76 -1.67 -6.57
N ALA A 137 -4.03 -1.41 -6.24
CA ALA A 137 -4.93 -2.42 -5.69
C ALA A 137 -5.41 -3.41 -6.77
N GLY A 138 -5.82 -2.91 -7.94
CA GLY A 138 -6.39 -3.72 -9.02
C GLY A 138 -5.39 -4.70 -9.64
N LEU A 139 -4.09 -4.42 -9.60
CA LEU A 139 -3.06 -5.27 -10.20
C LEU A 139 -2.45 -6.30 -9.23
N ARG A 140 -2.84 -6.32 -7.96
CA ARG A 140 -2.40 -7.36 -7.00
C ARG A 140 -2.73 -8.78 -7.44
N PRO A 141 -3.95 -9.09 -7.95
CA PRO A 141 -4.25 -10.41 -8.45
C PRO A 141 -3.31 -10.86 -9.57
N ILE A 142 -2.90 -9.91 -10.44
CA ILE A 142 -2.00 -10.20 -11.55
C ILE A 142 -0.60 -10.54 -11.03
N GLY A 143 -0.08 -9.80 -10.02
CA GLY A 143 1.19 -10.13 -9.37
C GLY A 143 1.17 -11.52 -8.75
N GLY A 144 0.09 -11.89 -8.05
CA GLY A 144 -0.10 -13.22 -7.49
C GLY A 144 -0.23 -14.32 -8.55
N TRP A 145 -1.01 -14.07 -9.60
CA TRP A 145 -1.16 -15.00 -10.72
C TRP A 145 0.17 -15.23 -11.45
N LEU A 146 0.94 -14.17 -11.70
CA LEU A 146 2.24 -14.29 -12.36
C LEU A 146 3.22 -15.10 -11.50
N ALA A 147 3.23 -14.84 -10.19
CA ALA A 147 4.04 -15.60 -9.24
C ALA A 147 3.66 -17.10 -9.22
N ASP A 148 2.37 -17.42 -9.31
CA ASP A 148 1.90 -18.80 -9.43
C ASP A 148 2.32 -19.42 -10.77
N LYS A 149 2.21 -18.68 -11.88
CA LYS A 149 2.52 -19.16 -13.23
C LYS A 149 4.00 -19.48 -13.45
N ILE A 150 4.90 -18.68 -12.90
CA ILE A 150 6.35 -18.89 -13.01
C ILE A 150 6.94 -19.68 -11.83
N ASP A 151 6.07 -20.12 -10.92
CA ASP A 151 6.40 -20.86 -9.70
C ASP A 151 7.46 -20.19 -8.82
N SER A 152 7.47 -18.83 -8.80
CA SER A 152 8.42 -18.06 -8.00
C SER A 152 7.86 -16.67 -7.64
N GLY A 153 7.48 -16.51 -6.37
CA GLY A 153 7.09 -15.21 -5.82
C GLY A 153 8.29 -14.28 -5.66
N SER A 154 9.45 -14.83 -5.28
CA SER A 154 10.69 -14.06 -5.11
C SER A 154 11.15 -13.40 -6.41
N ARG A 155 11.07 -14.11 -7.54
CA ARG A 155 11.47 -13.61 -8.84
C ARG A 155 10.55 -12.49 -9.34
N VAL A 156 9.22 -12.66 -9.21
CA VAL A 156 8.26 -11.59 -9.54
C VAL A 156 8.50 -10.37 -8.66
N THR A 157 8.71 -10.57 -7.36
CA THR A 157 9.01 -9.50 -6.41
C THR A 157 10.29 -8.75 -6.80
N LEU A 158 11.36 -9.46 -7.17
CA LEU A 158 12.63 -8.83 -7.61
C LEU A 158 12.45 -7.99 -8.87
N ILE A 159 11.80 -8.52 -9.90
CA ILE A 159 11.55 -7.79 -11.15
C ILE A 159 10.75 -6.51 -10.83
N ALA A 160 9.70 -6.63 -10.02
CA ALA A 160 8.89 -5.48 -9.64
C ALA A 160 9.68 -4.45 -8.83
N LEU A 161 10.57 -4.87 -7.93
CA LEU A 161 11.46 -3.98 -7.16
C LEU A 161 12.46 -3.24 -8.06
N PHE A 162 13.03 -3.89 -9.07
CA PHE A 162 13.92 -3.20 -10.02
C PHE A 162 13.18 -2.15 -10.85
N ILE A 163 11.95 -2.45 -11.29
CA ILE A 163 11.13 -1.48 -12.00
C ILE A 163 10.72 -0.34 -11.05
N MET A 164 10.37 -0.65 -9.79
CA MET A 164 10.06 0.35 -8.76
C MET A 164 11.23 1.28 -8.48
N LEU A 165 12.46 0.75 -8.47
CA LEU A 165 13.69 1.55 -8.35
C LEU A 165 13.84 2.52 -9.53
N GLY A 166 13.69 2.03 -10.76
CA GLY A 166 13.71 2.88 -11.96
C GLY A 166 12.61 3.95 -11.95
N ALA A 167 11.39 3.57 -11.56
CA ALA A 167 10.27 4.50 -11.42
C ALA A 167 10.54 5.60 -10.37
N SER A 168 11.18 5.27 -9.24
CA SER A 168 11.60 6.26 -8.24
C SER A 168 12.58 7.29 -8.79
N ILE A 169 13.50 6.86 -9.65
CA ILE A 169 14.43 7.76 -10.36
C ILE A 169 13.68 8.65 -11.34
N LEU A 170 12.72 8.09 -12.10
CA LEU A 170 11.89 8.87 -13.03
C LEU A 170 11.03 9.91 -12.29
N VAL A 171 10.51 9.58 -11.09
CA VAL A 171 9.80 10.56 -10.24
C VAL A 171 10.74 11.73 -9.89
N LEU A 172 11.98 11.45 -9.45
CA LEU A 172 12.97 12.50 -9.17
C LEU A 172 13.27 13.36 -10.41
N MET A 173 13.41 12.75 -11.57
CA MET A 173 13.58 13.49 -12.83
C MET A 173 12.36 14.37 -13.13
N GLY A 174 11.15 13.87 -12.90
CA GLY A 174 9.91 14.63 -13.06
C GLY A 174 9.83 15.86 -12.15
N ILE A 175 10.27 15.73 -10.89
CA ILE A 175 10.37 16.85 -9.93
C ILE A 175 11.41 17.87 -10.42
N GLN A 176 12.62 17.40 -10.75
CA GLN A 176 13.72 18.29 -11.19
C GLN A 176 13.42 19.05 -12.48
N SER A 177 12.71 18.41 -13.41
CA SER A 177 12.32 19.02 -14.69
C SER A 177 11.00 19.79 -14.65
N HIS A 178 10.34 19.87 -13.47
CA HIS A 178 8.99 20.41 -13.31
C HIS A 178 7.96 19.84 -14.31
N SER A 179 8.13 18.55 -14.67
CA SER A 179 7.27 17.87 -15.62
C SER A 179 6.21 17.03 -14.89
N PHE A 180 5.01 17.56 -14.73
CA PHE A 180 3.91 16.83 -14.11
C PHE A 180 3.57 15.50 -14.83
N PRO A 181 3.52 15.42 -16.18
CA PRO A 181 3.25 14.15 -16.87
C PRO A 181 4.29 13.07 -16.56
N LEU A 182 5.58 13.43 -16.51
CA LEU A 182 6.66 12.49 -16.17
C LEU A 182 6.56 12.05 -14.70
N PHE A 183 6.37 13.01 -13.78
CA PHE A 183 6.18 12.74 -12.36
C PHE A 183 5.00 11.80 -12.14
N PHE A 184 3.83 12.14 -12.67
CA PHE A 184 2.60 11.40 -12.42
C PHE A 184 2.64 10.01 -13.07
N GLY A 185 3.12 9.91 -14.33
CA GLY A 185 3.28 8.62 -15.00
C GLY A 185 4.24 7.68 -14.27
N ALA A 186 5.38 8.19 -13.79
CA ALA A 186 6.31 7.44 -12.98
C ALA A 186 5.70 7.04 -11.62
N PHE A 187 4.90 7.92 -11.02
CA PHE A 187 4.21 7.62 -9.77
C PHE A 187 3.13 6.54 -9.93
N LEU A 188 2.41 6.52 -11.05
CA LEU A 188 1.48 5.44 -11.39
C LEU A 188 2.24 4.11 -11.58
N LEU A 189 3.44 4.14 -12.16
CA LEU A 189 4.31 2.97 -12.27
C LEU A 189 4.77 2.48 -10.90
N LEU A 190 5.07 3.37 -9.93
CA LEU A 190 5.31 2.99 -8.54
C LEU A 190 4.11 2.23 -7.96
N PHE A 191 2.90 2.76 -8.10
CA PHE A 191 1.70 2.09 -7.64
C PHE A 191 1.49 0.71 -8.28
N LEU A 192 1.70 0.61 -9.58
CA LEU A 192 1.63 -0.63 -10.32
C LEU A 192 2.58 -1.67 -9.73
N MET A 193 3.84 -1.30 -9.49
CA MET A 193 4.84 -2.22 -8.93
C MET A 193 4.54 -2.58 -7.47
N THR A 194 4.04 -1.66 -6.65
CA THR A 194 3.60 -2.00 -5.29
C THR A 194 2.50 -3.06 -5.30
N GLY A 195 1.58 -3.02 -6.28
CA GLY A 195 0.55 -4.04 -6.48
C GLY A 195 1.16 -5.42 -6.79
N PHE A 196 2.10 -5.49 -7.73
CA PHE A 196 2.81 -6.74 -8.07
C PHE A 196 3.57 -7.33 -6.89
N ILE A 197 4.35 -6.50 -6.17
CA ILE A 197 5.08 -6.92 -4.97
C ILE A 197 4.13 -7.49 -3.92
N ASN A 198 2.98 -6.85 -3.70
CA ASN A 198 1.98 -7.31 -2.76
C ASN A 198 1.44 -8.71 -3.09
N GLY A 199 1.02 -8.91 -4.34
CA GLY A 199 0.48 -10.20 -4.78
C GLY A 199 1.52 -11.32 -4.72
N ALA A 200 2.74 -11.03 -5.16
CA ALA A 200 3.83 -12.01 -5.21
C ALA A 200 4.40 -12.35 -3.83
N SER A 201 4.60 -11.36 -2.96
CA SER A 201 5.18 -11.59 -1.62
C SER A 201 4.24 -12.38 -0.70
N PHE A 202 2.94 -12.23 -0.81
CA PHE A 202 1.99 -13.06 -0.06
C PHE A 202 2.05 -14.54 -0.45
N ARG A 203 2.35 -14.84 -1.73
CA ARG A 203 2.61 -16.22 -2.14
C ARG A 203 3.85 -16.80 -1.46
N MET A 204 4.89 -16.00 -1.22
CA MET A 204 6.14 -16.49 -0.62
C MET A 204 5.94 -17.04 0.81
N ILE A 205 5.06 -16.42 1.62
CA ILE A 205 4.91 -16.75 3.04
C ILE A 205 4.58 -18.23 3.27
N PRO A 206 3.57 -18.85 2.63
CA PRO A 206 3.29 -20.29 2.80
C PRO A 206 4.45 -21.20 2.41
N TYR A 207 5.22 -20.83 1.37
CA TYR A 207 6.39 -21.62 0.94
C TYR A 207 7.56 -21.53 1.93
N ILE A 208 7.76 -20.35 2.55
CA ILE A 208 8.82 -20.14 3.53
C ILE A 208 8.52 -20.87 4.85
N PHE A 209 7.28 -20.84 5.32
CA PHE A 209 6.93 -21.35 6.64
C PHE A 209 6.34 -22.76 6.63
N GLY A 210 5.85 -23.26 5.51
CA GLY A 210 5.36 -24.63 5.30
C GLY A 210 4.16 -25.06 6.16
N ASN A 211 3.99 -24.50 7.34
CA ASN A 211 2.90 -24.79 8.27
C ASN A 211 1.78 -23.74 8.09
N PRO A 212 0.54 -24.15 7.76
CA PRO A 212 -0.58 -23.21 7.53
C PRO A 212 -0.85 -22.27 8.71
N PHE A 213 -0.70 -22.74 9.94
CA PHE A 213 -0.89 -21.93 11.14
C PHE A 213 0.20 -20.84 11.26
N HIS A 214 1.47 -21.20 11.14
CA HIS A 214 2.55 -20.22 11.17
C HIS A 214 2.46 -19.24 9.99
N SER A 215 2.12 -19.72 8.80
CA SER A 215 1.93 -18.90 7.62
C SER A 215 0.83 -17.85 7.82
N SER A 216 -0.31 -18.21 8.41
CA SER A 216 -1.40 -17.27 8.68
C SER A 216 -1.01 -16.20 9.72
N LEU A 217 -0.31 -16.60 10.79
CA LEU A 217 0.19 -15.66 11.80
C LEU A 217 1.20 -14.68 11.20
N VAL A 218 2.16 -15.19 10.43
CA VAL A 218 3.18 -14.34 9.78
C VAL A 218 2.54 -13.42 8.75
N THR A 219 1.56 -13.88 7.99
CA THR A 219 0.82 -13.03 7.04
C THR A 219 0.14 -11.86 7.75
N GLY A 220 -0.59 -12.14 8.84
CA GLY A 220 -1.24 -11.10 9.63
C GLY A 220 -0.25 -10.13 10.28
N PHE A 221 0.82 -10.64 10.89
CA PHE A 221 1.85 -9.82 11.51
C PHE A 221 2.59 -8.95 10.48
N THR A 222 2.98 -9.52 9.35
CA THR A 222 3.64 -8.82 8.24
C THR A 222 2.76 -7.69 7.69
N ALA A 223 1.46 -7.94 7.54
CA ALA A 223 0.52 -6.91 7.10
C ALA A 223 0.37 -5.78 8.13
N ALA A 224 0.32 -6.12 9.42
CA ALA A 224 0.24 -5.13 10.49
C ALA A 224 1.50 -4.23 10.56
N ILE A 225 2.70 -4.82 10.47
CA ILE A 225 3.95 -4.04 10.41
C ILE A 225 4.01 -3.16 9.17
N ALA A 226 3.65 -3.68 8.00
CA ALA A 226 3.67 -2.91 6.76
C ALA A 226 2.67 -1.74 6.77
N ALA A 227 1.57 -1.84 7.50
CA ALA A 227 0.60 -0.75 7.64
C ALA A 227 1.19 0.52 8.26
N TYR A 228 2.28 0.42 9.03
CA TYR A 228 3.01 1.61 9.51
C TYR A 228 3.59 2.47 8.38
N GLY A 229 3.70 1.94 7.16
CA GLY A 229 4.04 2.74 5.97
C GLY A 229 3.07 3.90 5.73
N ALA A 230 1.78 3.75 6.11
CA ALA A 230 0.79 4.83 6.05
C ALA A 230 1.16 6.05 6.90
N PHE A 231 1.92 5.85 7.96
CA PHE A 231 2.41 6.92 8.84
C PHE A 231 3.83 7.37 8.46
N LEU A 232 4.74 6.42 8.28
CA LEU A 232 6.17 6.72 8.09
C LEU A 232 6.43 7.45 6.77
N ILE A 233 5.83 7.02 5.67
CA ILE A 233 6.11 7.59 4.35
C ILE A 233 5.62 9.04 4.23
N PRO A 234 4.36 9.39 4.55
CA PRO A 234 3.95 10.79 4.58
C PRO A 234 4.79 11.65 5.54
N LYS A 235 5.20 11.10 6.70
CA LYS A 235 6.08 11.79 7.64
C LYS A 235 7.45 12.10 7.04
N ILE A 236 8.05 11.14 6.30
CA ILE A 236 9.32 11.36 5.60
C ILE A 236 9.18 12.45 4.53
N PHE A 237 8.10 12.45 3.76
CA PHE A 237 7.82 13.51 2.79
C PHE A 237 7.61 14.87 3.46
N GLY A 238 6.83 14.92 4.55
CA GLY A 238 6.63 16.14 5.32
C GLY A 238 7.93 16.69 5.90
N TRP A 239 8.78 15.83 6.45
CA TRP A 239 10.10 16.21 6.92
C TRP A 239 11.00 16.72 5.79
N ALA A 240 11.07 16.03 4.67
CA ALA A 240 11.88 16.47 3.54
C ALA A 240 11.45 17.84 3.05
N TYR A 241 10.15 18.06 2.89
CA TYR A 241 9.63 19.35 2.45
C TYR A 241 9.89 20.48 3.47
N SER A 242 9.67 20.23 4.77
CA SER A 242 9.89 21.26 5.80
C SER A 242 11.37 21.64 5.95
N SER A 243 12.29 20.68 5.74
CA SER A 243 13.72 20.89 5.91
C SER A 243 14.44 21.40 4.66
N PHE A 244 13.98 20.99 3.47
CA PHE A 244 14.67 21.24 2.20
C PHE A 244 13.82 21.96 1.15
N GLN A 245 12.56 22.30 1.45
CA GLN A 245 11.58 22.87 0.51
C GLN A 245 11.42 22.02 -0.76
N SER A 246 11.70 20.71 -0.67
CA SER A 246 11.56 19.75 -1.75
C SER A 246 11.28 18.37 -1.17
N VAL A 247 10.52 17.55 -1.89
CA VAL A 247 10.27 16.15 -1.52
C VAL A 247 11.35 15.18 -2.03
N ALA A 248 12.29 15.64 -2.85
CA ALA A 248 13.36 14.82 -3.42
C ALA A 248 14.17 14.04 -2.36
N PRO A 249 14.57 14.60 -1.20
CA PRO A 249 15.30 13.85 -0.17
C PRO A 249 14.55 12.62 0.35
N ALA A 250 13.22 12.67 0.40
CA ALA A 250 12.41 11.52 0.79
C ALA A 250 12.55 10.36 -0.22
N PHE A 251 12.62 10.67 -1.51
CA PHE A 251 12.82 9.65 -2.54
C PHE A 251 14.20 8.99 -2.45
N TYR A 252 15.26 9.69 -2.03
CA TYR A 252 16.55 9.05 -1.79
C TYR A 252 16.48 8.01 -0.67
N ILE A 253 15.72 8.29 0.40
CA ILE A 253 15.47 7.32 1.48
C ILE A 253 14.68 6.12 0.95
N LEU A 254 13.64 6.34 0.16
CA LEU A 254 12.83 5.28 -0.43
C LEU A 254 13.61 4.44 -1.44
N ILE A 255 14.51 5.05 -2.23
CA ILE A 255 15.44 4.35 -3.12
C ILE A 255 16.37 3.45 -2.31
N ALA A 256 17.00 3.95 -1.25
CA ALA A 256 17.84 3.15 -0.37
C ALA A 256 17.09 1.98 0.26
N PHE A 257 15.84 2.20 0.68
CA PHE A 257 14.94 1.17 1.20
C PHE A 257 14.64 0.11 0.13
N THR A 258 14.31 0.52 -1.09
CA THR A 258 14.05 -0.39 -2.22
C THR A 258 15.31 -1.21 -2.56
N VAL A 259 16.48 -0.59 -2.61
CA VAL A 259 17.77 -1.30 -2.86
C VAL A 259 18.04 -2.33 -1.76
N SER A 260 17.85 -1.98 -0.49
CA SER A 260 18.00 -2.93 0.62
C SER A 260 17.04 -4.12 0.47
N THR A 261 15.82 -3.87 0.02
CA THR A 261 14.80 -4.89 -0.22
C THR A 261 15.17 -5.81 -1.39
N ILE A 262 15.74 -5.25 -2.47
CA ILE A 262 16.29 -6.04 -3.59
C ILE A 262 17.38 -6.99 -3.08
N ILE A 263 18.33 -6.47 -2.29
CA ILE A 263 19.44 -7.28 -1.73
C ILE A 263 18.89 -8.41 -0.87
N ILE A 264 17.96 -8.11 0.04
CA ILE A 264 17.34 -9.09 0.93
C ILE A 264 16.59 -10.15 0.12
N THR A 265 15.77 -9.75 -0.83
CA THR A 265 14.95 -10.67 -1.63
C THR A 265 15.84 -11.59 -2.46
N TRP A 266 16.85 -11.03 -3.13
CA TRP A 266 17.80 -11.83 -3.90
C TRP A 266 18.62 -12.78 -3.03
N TRP A 267 19.18 -12.27 -1.93
CA TRP A 267 20.11 -13.04 -1.10
C TRP A 267 19.43 -14.23 -0.40
N PHE A 268 18.23 -14.04 0.11
CA PHE A 268 17.57 -15.06 0.93
C PHE A 268 16.59 -15.94 0.15
N TYR A 269 16.07 -15.50 -1.01
CA TYR A 269 14.93 -16.17 -1.65
C TYR A 269 15.10 -16.48 -3.15
N ASP A 270 16.00 -15.84 -3.90
CA ASP A 270 16.08 -16.04 -5.34
C ASP A 270 17.43 -16.60 -5.82
N ARG A 271 18.52 -16.43 -5.08
CA ARG A 271 19.81 -16.97 -5.50
C ARG A 271 19.80 -18.52 -5.49
N LYS A 272 20.53 -19.15 -6.41
CA LYS A 272 20.58 -20.64 -6.59
C LYS A 272 20.84 -21.47 -5.33
N ASN A 273 21.49 -20.91 -4.33
CA ASN A 273 21.85 -21.60 -3.06
C ASN A 273 21.10 -21.01 -1.85
N SER A 274 19.96 -20.39 -2.04
CA SER A 274 19.18 -19.79 -0.92
C SER A 274 18.58 -20.86 0.03
N GLY A 275 18.42 -22.08 -0.45
CA GLY A 275 17.76 -23.17 0.32
C GLY A 275 16.25 -23.01 0.48
N ILE A 276 15.68 -21.90 0.06
CA ILE A 276 14.24 -21.60 0.09
C ILE A 276 13.83 -21.21 -1.33
N HIS A 277 13.05 -22.07 -1.97
CA HIS A 277 12.43 -21.77 -3.26
C HIS A 277 10.97 -21.34 -3.03
N CYS A 278 10.65 -20.06 -3.31
CA CYS A 278 9.31 -19.53 -3.06
C CYS A 278 8.86 -18.52 -4.17
#